data_004d5e6622386efa6f831a45b0feeaaf
#
_entry.id   004d5e6622386efa6f831a45b0feeaaf
#
_cell.length_a   1.000
_cell.length_b   1.000
_cell.length_c   1.000
_cell.angle_alpha   90.00
_cell.angle_beta   90.00
_cell.angle_gamma   90.00
#
_symmetry.space_group_name_H-M   'P 1'
#
loop_
_entity.id
_entity.type
_entity.pdbx_description
1 polymer ?
#
loop_
_entity_poly.entity_id
_entity_poly.type
_entity_poly.pdbx_seq_one_letter_code
_entity_poly.pdbx_strand_id
1 'polypeptide(L)'
;MKTLPTLYRNATLCTLAGGDWGLIEHGALFSRDGRIAWLGPEAQLPIALAREAQAEHVLQGALLTPALIDCHTHLVYGGQRANEFELRLEGASYAEIAQAGGGILSSVSATRAADEAQLLDAAGRRLRNWLGEGVGTLEIKSGYGLTLTDEARCLRVARRLQERTGLSIRATFLGAHSLPPEFAGRADDYVDALCAWLRELHAQGLVDAVDAFCESIAFSPAQVRRVFTAARQLGLPVKLHAEQLSDQGGAALAAEFSALSCDHLEHLGEAGIAAMRAAGTVAVLLPGAYYFLRETRLPPVAALRAAGVPIAVSTDHNPGTSPGSSLLLTINMACTLFRLTPLEAVRGVTVNAARALGLPDRGQLAPGLRADLAVWQLDHPRELAYWFGHRPCSRLIVAGQELS
;
A
#
# COMPACT_ATOMS: atom_id res chain seq x y z
N MET A 1 -3.18 -5.65 -24.24
CA MET A 1 -2.69 -4.99 -25.48
C MET A 1 -1.19 -5.15 -25.52
N LYS A 2 -0.58 -5.35 -26.71
CA LYS A 2 0.90 -5.32 -26.84
C LYS A 2 1.35 -3.88 -26.61
N THR A 3 2.28 -3.68 -25.69
CA THR A 3 2.92 -2.38 -25.48
C THR A 3 3.91 -2.12 -26.60
N LEU A 4 3.91 -0.90 -27.12
CA LEU A 4 4.89 -0.49 -28.13
C LEU A 4 6.29 -0.42 -27.49
N PRO A 5 7.36 -0.85 -28.21
CA PRO A 5 8.72 -0.52 -27.82
C PRO A 5 8.88 1.00 -27.73
N THR A 6 9.14 1.50 -26.53
CA THR A 6 9.12 2.95 -26.24
C THR A 6 10.47 3.40 -25.68
N LEU A 7 10.98 4.51 -26.21
CA LEU A 7 12.20 5.14 -25.79
C LEU A 7 11.90 6.46 -25.07
N TYR A 8 12.38 6.60 -23.84
CA TYR A 8 12.37 7.83 -23.05
C TYR A 8 13.78 8.40 -23.06
N ARG A 9 13.94 9.66 -23.50
CA ARG A 9 15.25 10.32 -23.69
C ARG A 9 15.37 11.60 -22.93
N ASN A 10 16.62 12.03 -22.74
CA ASN A 10 16.97 13.27 -22.07
C ASN A 10 16.22 13.40 -20.72
N ALA A 11 16.40 12.42 -19.85
CA ALA A 11 15.81 12.34 -18.52
C ALA A 11 16.90 12.35 -17.44
N THR A 12 16.56 12.81 -16.24
CA THR A 12 17.30 12.47 -15.03
C THR A 12 16.67 11.19 -14.47
N LEU A 13 17.35 10.04 -14.64
CA LEU A 13 16.85 8.78 -14.12
C LEU A 13 17.19 8.65 -12.64
N CYS A 14 16.20 8.32 -11.80
CA CYS A 14 16.39 7.91 -10.40
C CYS A 14 16.14 6.41 -10.31
N THR A 15 17.21 5.61 -10.31
CA THR A 15 17.08 4.16 -10.38
C THR A 15 16.75 3.50 -9.06
N LEU A 16 17.09 4.14 -7.93
CA LEU A 16 17.03 3.59 -6.56
C LEU A 16 17.82 2.29 -6.38
N ALA A 17 18.72 1.99 -7.30
CA ALA A 17 19.63 0.85 -7.20
C ALA A 17 20.76 1.14 -6.21
N GLY A 18 21.33 0.09 -5.59
CA GLY A 18 22.54 0.20 -4.75
C GLY A 18 22.37 0.85 -3.38
N GLY A 19 21.13 1.23 -3.00
CA GLY A 19 20.86 1.78 -1.66
C GLY A 19 20.86 3.31 -1.59
N ASP A 20 21.21 4.03 -2.65
CA ASP A 20 21.12 5.48 -2.82
C ASP A 20 20.06 5.87 -3.87
N TRP A 21 20.10 7.10 -4.37
CA TRP A 21 19.21 7.58 -5.43
C TRP A 21 19.48 6.90 -6.78
N GLY A 22 20.73 6.50 -7.05
CA GLY A 22 21.16 5.93 -8.32
C GLY A 22 20.88 6.85 -9.51
N LEU A 23 21.25 8.13 -9.41
CA LEU A 23 20.99 9.15 -10.44
C LEU A 23 21.82 8.92 -11.68
N ILE A 24 21.18 9.06 -12.85
CA ILE A 24 21.83 9.09 -14.16
C ILE A 24 21.29 10.33 -14.88
N GLU A 25 22.13 11.39 -14.91
CA GLU A 25 21.83 12.62 -15.65
C GLU A 25 21.95 12.37 -17.16
N HIS A 26 21.20 13.11 -17.97
CA HIS A 26 21.13 12.90 -19.41
C HIS A 26 20.95 11.43 -19.78
N GLY A 27 20.07 10.77 -19.03
CA GLY A 27 19.77 9.36 -19.19
C GLY A 27 18.72 9.09 -20.26
N ALA A 28 18.69 7.82 -20.71
CA ALA A 28 17.62 7.27 -21.51
C ALA A 28 17.20 5.91 -20.96
N LEU A 29 15.93 5.55 -21.21
CA LEU A 29 15.33 4.27 -20.84
C LEU A 29 14.56 3.71 -22.03
N PHE A 30 14.80 2.47 -22.38
CA PHE A 30 14.06 1.76 -23.42
C PHE A 30 13.21 0.65 -22.79
N SER A 31 11.91 0.68 -23.07
CA SER A 31 10.95 -0.34 -22.63
C SER A 31 10.43 -1.17 -23.80
N ARG A 32 10.26 -2.47 -23.56
CA ARG A 32 9.69 -3.43 -24.52
C ARG A 32 8.89 -4.49 -23.78
N ASP A 33 7.73 -4.85 -24.32
CA ASP A 33 6.83 -5.86 -23.74
C ASP A 33 6.49 -5.59 -22.26
N GLY A 34 6.31 -4.32 -21.91
CA GLY A 34 5.98 -3.89 -20.55
C GLY A 34 7.12 -3.96 -19.53
N ARG A 35 8.36 -4.18 -20.01
CA ARG A 35 9.57 -4.28 -19.18
C ARG A 35 10.64 -3.29 -19.62
N ILE A 36 11.52 -2.91 -18.71
CA ILE A 36 12.72 -2.13 -19.00
C ILE A 36 13.71 -3.07 -19.71
N ALA A 37 14.01 -2.79 -20.96
CA ALA A 37 14.98 -3.57 -21.72
C ALA A 37 16.40 -2.99 -21.59
N TRP A 38 16.51 -1.66 -21.42
CA TRP A 38 17.78 -0.97 -21.23
C TRP A 38 17.56 0.37 -20.53
N LEU A 39 18.58 0.82 -19.79
CA LEU A 39 18.68 2.18 -19.26
C LEU A 39 20.16 2.54 -19.03
N GLY A 40 20.47 3.83 -19.11
CA GLY A 40 21.83 4.33 -18.91
C GLY A 40 22.00 5.76 -19.42
N PRO A 41 23.23 6.29 -19.43
CA PRO A 41 23.54 7.56 -20.09
C PRO A 41 23.12 7.50 -21.58
N GLU A 42 22.41 8.52 -22.05
CA GLU A 42 21.87 8.51 -23.43
C GLU A 42 22.95 8.34 -24.50
N ALA A 43 24.15 8.90 -24.26
CA ALA A 43 25.30 8.73 -25.16
C ALA A 43 25.76 7.27 -25.33
N GLN A 44 25.32 6.36 -24.44
CA GLN A 44 25.62 4.94 -24.49
C GLN A 44 24.44 4.10 -25.05
N LEU A 45 23.36 4.75 -25.49
CA LEU A 45 22.19 4.04 -26.02
C LEU A 45 22.59 3.23 -27.26
N PRO A 46 22.36 1.89 -27.25
CA PRO A 46 22.66 1.06 -28.42
C PRO A 46 21.82 1.48 -29.65
N ILE A 47 22.47 1.71 -30.77
CA ILE A 47 21.82 2.15 -32.03
C ILE A 47 20.68 1.18 -32.43
N ALA A 48 20.86 -0.12 -32.19
CA ALA A 48 19.85 -1.13 -32.47
C ALA A 48 18.54 -0.89 -31.72
N LEU A 49 18.62 -0.54 -30.41
CA LEU A 49 17.46 -0.24 -29.58
C LEU A 49 16.80 1.08 -30.00
N ALA A 50 17.59 2.10 -30.33
CA ALA A 50 17.06 3.36 -30.85
C ALA A 50 16.25 3.15 -32.15
N ARG A 51 16.70 2.25 -33.03
CA ARG A 51 16.00 1.91 -34.27
C ARG A 51 14.76 1.02 -34.07
N GLU A 52 14.73 0.26 -32.97
CA GLU A 52 13.60 -0.61 -32.62
C GLU A 52 12.43 0.19 -32.04
N ALA A 53 12.69 1.38 -31.47
CA ALA A 53 11.67 2.21 -30.84
C ALA A 53 10.55 2.58 -31.83
N GLN A 54 9.30 2.30 -31.43
CA GLN A 54 8.10 2.66 -32.17
C GLN A 54 7.43 3.91 -31.60
N ALA A 55 7.76 4.28 -30.36
CA ALA A 55 7.38 5.53 -29.73
C ALA A 55 8.62 6.15 -29.05
N GLU A 56 8.70 7.47 -29.07
CA GLU A 56 9.79 8.22 -28.46
C GLU A 56 9.25 9.42 -27.67
N HIS A 57 9.73 9.60 -26.45
CA HIS A 57 9.42 10.72 -25.58
C HIS A 57 10.71 11.42 -25.16
N VAL A 58 10.87 12.69 -25.57
CA VAL A 58 11.97 13.53 -25.12
C VAL A 58 11.50 14.26 -23.85
N LEU A 59 12.12 13.96 -22.71
CA LEU A 59 11.66 14.39 -21.39
C LEU A 59 12.27 15.72 -20.93
N GLN A 60 13.18 16.33 -21.73
CA GLN A 60 13.73 17.67 -21.48
C GLN A 60 14.40 17.84 -20.12
N GLY A 61 15.07 16.82 -19.61
CA GLY A 61 15.72 16.81 -18.30
C GLY A 61 14.81 16.40 -17.14
N ALA A 62 13.50 16.21 -17.37
CA ALA A 62 12.56 15.82 -16.31
C ALA A 62 13.02 14.56 -15.55
N LEU A 63 12.69 14.53 -14.27
CA LEU A 63 12.98 13.40 -13.40
C LEU A 63 12.10 12.19 -13.77
N LEU A 64 12.72 11.02 -13.96
CA LEU A 64 12.05 9.75 -14.17
C LEU A 64 12.40 8.76 -13.06
N THR A 65 11.39 8.28 -12.35
CA THR A 65 11.53 7.32 -11.24
C THR A 65 10.74 6.06 -11.49
N PRO A 66 10.92 4.98 -10.71
CA PRO A 66 9.88 3.97 -10.59
C PRO A 66 8.56 4.62 -10.21
N ALA A 67 7.44 4.12 -10.71
CA ALA A 67 6.12 4.52 -10.24
C ALA A 67 5.99 4.21 -8.74
N LEU A 68 5.29 5.08 -8.00
CA LEU A 68 5.08 4.92 -6.57
C LEU A 68 4.14 3.74 -6.28
N ILE A 69 4.25 3.20 -5.08
CA ILE A 69 3.49 2.06 -4.59
C ILE A 69 2.88 2.42 -3.23
N ASP A 70 1.57 2.35 -3.14
CA ASP A 70 0.85 2.47 -1.85
C ASP A 70 0.49 1.07 -1.37
N CYS A 71 1.22 0.56 -0.38
CA CYS A 71 1.19 -0.84 0.02
C CYS A 71 0.22 -1.14 1.18
N HIS A 72 -0.64 -0.17 1.56
CA HIS A 72 -1.64 -0.35 2.60
C HIS A 72 -2.79 0.65 2.42
N THR A 73 -3.91 0.19 1.87
CA THR A 73 -5.14 0.99 1.80
C THR A 73 -6.38 0.14 2.02
N HIS A 74 -7.45 0.79 2.49
CA HIS A 74 -8.80 0.25 2.61
C HIS A 74 -9.76 1.00 1.67
N LEU A 75 -9.37 1.16 0.40
CA LEU A 75 -10.01 2.07 -0.56
C LEU A 75 -11.48 1.76 -0.83
N VAL A 76 -11.91 0.49 -0.68
CA VAL A 76 -13.27 0.03 -0.99
C VAL A 76 -14.12 0.03 0.27
N TYR A 77 -14.94 1.06 0.42
CA TYR A 77 -15.93 1.20 1.50
C TYR A 77 -17.09 2.09 1.06
N GLY A 78 -18.25 1.88 1.71
CA GLY A 78 -19.42 2.75 1.61
C GLY A 78 -19.41 3.89 2.62
N GLY A 79 -20.10 4.98 2.32
CA GLY A 79 -20.24 6.11 3.22
C GLY A 79 -18.96 6.93 3.46
N GLN A 80 -18.95 7.65 4.57
CA GLN A 80 -17.82 8.46 5.06
C GLN A 80 -18.07 8.79 6.54
N ARG A 81 -17.05 9.25 7.27
CA ARG A 81 -17.13 9.47 8.72
C ARG A 81 -16.82 10.92 9.14
N ALA A 82 -17.13 11.91 8.28
CA ALA A 82 -16.86 13.32 8.57
C ALA A 82 -17.67 13.84 9.77
N ASN A 83 -18.91 13.36 9.95
CA ASN A 83 -19.71 13.71 11.14
C ASN A 83 -19.04 13.21 12.44
N GLU A 84 -18.44 12.03 12.43
CA GLU A 84 -17.73 11.53 13.62
C GLU A 84 -16.47 12.35 13.90
N PHE A 85 -15.81 12.83 12.85
CA PHE A 85 -14.67 13.74 12.99
C PHE A 85 -15.11 15.06 13.65
N GLU A 86 -16.22 15.65 13.23
CA GLU A 86 -16.79 16.84 13.83
C GLU A 86 -17.13 16.61 15.32
N LEU A 87 -17.88 15.56 15.64
CA LEU A 87 -18.21 15.19 17.02
C LEU A 87 -16.98 15.02 17.92
N ARG A 88 -15.92 14.41 17.42
CA ARG A 88 -14.65 14.29 18.16
C ARG A 88 -14.02 15.64 18.46
N LEU A 89 -14.07 16.59 17.54
CA LEU A 89 -13.55 17.94 17.73
C LEU A 89 -14.41 18.75 18.72
N GLU A 90 -15.71 18.45 18.80
CA GLU A 90 -16.63 19.01 19.78
C GLU A 90 -16.52 18.36 21.16
N GLY A 91 -15.67 17.34 21.32
CA GLY A 91 -15.36 16.71 22.60
C GLY A 91 -16.11 15.41 22.88
N ALA A 92 -16.87 14.88 21.92
CA ALA A 92 -17.50 13.58 22.09
C ALA A 92 -16.43 12.46 22.23
N SER A 93 -16.61 11.62 23.22
CA SER A 93 -15.75 10.46 23.45
C SER A 93 -15.98 9.37 22.40
N TYR A 94 -14.99 8.48 22.25
CA TYR A 94 -15.13 7.30 21.38
C TYR A 94 -16.36 6.44 21.76
N ALA A 95 -16.62 6.32 23.07
CA ALA A 95 -17.75 5.52 23.57
C ALA A 95 -19.11 6.14 23.17
N GLU A 96 -19.24 7.46 23.28
CA GLU A 96 -20.48 8.17 22.86
C GLU A 96 -20.72 8.05 21.36
N ILE A 97 -19.67 8.19 20.55
CA ILE A 97 -19.74 8.00 19.08
C ILE A 97 -20.14 6.56 18.76
N ALA A 98 -19.54 5.57 19.41
CA ALA A 98 -19.84 4.15 19.18
C ALA A 98 -21.30 3.82 19.59
N GLN A 99 -21.80 4.34 20.74
CA GLN A 99 -23.18 4.16 21.18
C GLN A 99 -24.19 4.80 20.21
N ALA A 100 -23.82 5.88 19.53
CA ALA A 100 -24.62 6.52 18.48
C ALA A 100 -24.57 5.78 17.14
N GLY A 101 -23.95 4.58 17.08
CA GLY A 101 -23.84 3.77 15.86
C GLY A 101 -22.66 4.16 14.97
N GLY A 102 -21.71 4.95 15.47
CA GLY A 102 -20.47 5.32 14.81
C GLY A 102 -19.38 4.24 14.89
N GLY A 103 -18.18 4.64 14.56
CA GLY A 103 -17.02 3.74 14.55
C GLY A 103 -16.95 2.86 13.29
N ILE A 104 -16.22 1.75 13.37
CA ILE A 104 -16.05 0.83 12.24
C ILE A 104 -17.38 0.26 11.78
N LEU A 105 -18.34 0.08 12.69
CA LEU A 105 -19.65 -0.50 12.38
C LEU A 105 -20.49 0.40 11.46
N SER A 106 -20.33 1.72 11.53
CA SER A 106 -20.99 2.63 10.59
C SER A 106 -20.46 2.43 9.17
N SER A 107 -19.16 2.26 8.99
CA SER A 107 -18.56 1.93 7.69
C SER A 107 -18.99 0.55 7.20
N VAL A 108 -19.07 -0.45 8.09
CA VAL A 108 -19.57 -1.80 7.77
C VAL A 108 -21.01 -1.73 7.27
N SER A 109 -21.90 -1.06 8.01
CA SER A 109 -23.30 -0.90 7.64
C SER A 109 -23.45 -0.21 6.27
N ALA A 110 -22.74 0.89 6.06
CA ALA A 110 -22.76 1.63 4.79
C ALA A 110 -22.19 0.80 3.62
N THR A 111 -21.17 0.00 3.86
CA THR A 111 -20.57 -0.88 2.83
C THR A 111 -21.51 -2.02 2.46
N ARG A 112 -22.15 -2.63 3.44
CA ARG A 112 -23.16 -3.70 3.21
C ARG A 112 -24.39 -3.18 2.46
N ALA A 113 -24.81 -1.95 2.75
CA ALA A 113 -25.96 -1.32 2.10
C ALA A 113 -25.70 -0.90 0.65
N ALA A 114 -24.44 -0.67 0.27
CA ALA A 114 -24.04 -0.28 -1.07
C ALA A 114 -23.95 -1.49 -2.01
N ASP A 115 -24.45 -1.36 -3.23
CA ASP A 115 -24.24 -2.34 -4.28
C ASP A 115 -22.81 -2.25 -4.87
N GLU A 116 -22.45 -3.23 -5.71
CA GLU A 116 -21.11 -3.31 -6.30
C GLU A 116 -20.79 -2.12 -7.22
N ALA A 117 -21.77 -1.58 -7.94
CA ALA A 117 -21.58 -0.42 -8.81
C ALA A 117 -21.33 0.84 -8.00
N GLN A 118 -22.08 1.05 -6.92
CA GLN A 118 -21.89 2.18 -6.00
C GLN A 118 -20.50 2.14 -5.33
N LEU A 119 -20.05 0.97 -4.86
CA LEU A 119 -18.72 0.80 -4.30
C LEU A 119 -17.63 1.05 -5.34
N LEU A 120 -17.78 0.54 -6.56
CA LEU A 120 -16.84 0.75 -7.66
C LEU A 120 -16.70 2.22 -8.02
N ASP A 121 -17.80 2.94 -8.12
CA ASP A 121 -17.80 4.37 -8.46
C ASP A 121 -17.21 5.21 -7.32
N ALA A 122 -17.56 4.91 -6.07
CA ALA A 122 -17.00 5.60 -4.91
C ALA A 122 -15.48 5.40 -4.81
N ALA A 123 -15.01 4.15 -4.92
CA ALA A 123 -13.60 3.81 -4.89
C ALA A 123 -12.85 4.40 -6.12
N GLY A 124 -13.46 4.38 -7.31
CA GLY A 124 -12.91 5.00 -8.51
C GLY A 124 -12.74 6.51 -8.39
N ARG A 125 -13.66 7.22 -7.71
CA ARG A 125 -13.49 8.66 -7.42
C ARG A 125 -12.30 8.92 -6.50
N ARG A 126 -12.13 8.11 -5.45
CA ARG A 126 -10.98 8.21 -4.52
C ARG A 126 -9.66 7.94 -5.26
N LEU A 127 -9.63 6.91 -6.09
CA LEU A 127 -8.44 6.44 -6.80
C LEU A 127 -7.80 7.49 -7.72
N ARG A 128 -8.57 8.45 -8.24
CA ARG A 128 -8.03 9.51 -9.11
C ARG A 128 -6.90 10.31 -8.48
N ASN A 129 -6.87 10.43 -7.15
CA ASN A 129 -5.80 11.14 -6.47
C ASN A 129 -4.46 10.41 -6.61
N TRP A 130 -4.44 9.09 -6.49
CA TRP A 130 -3.23 8.28 -6.65
C TRP A 130 -2.67 8.31 -8.07
N LEU A 131 -3.55 8.27 -9.08
CA LEU A 131 -3.13 8.42 -10.48
C LEU A 131 -2.37 9.73 -10.71
N GLY A 132 -2.91 10.85 -10.20
CA GLY A 132 -2.28 12.17 -10.30
C GLY A 132 -0.99 12.33 -9.47
N GLU A 133 -0.69 11.38 -8.62
CA GLU A 133 0.52 11.37 -7.78
C GLU A 133 1.54 10.29 -8.19
N GLY A 134 1.43 9.74 -9.40
CA GLY A 134 2.41 8.79 -9.93
C GLY A 134 2.39 7.41 -9.28
N VAL A 135 1.28 7.02 -8.66
CA VAL A 135 1.13 5.69 -8.03
C VAL A 135 0.70 4.69 -9.08
N GLY A 136 1.57 3.73 -9.39
CA GLY A 136 1.34 2.67 -10.38
C GLY A 136 0.86 1.35 -9.79
N THR A 137 1.05 1.16 -8.49
CA THR A 137 0.64 -0.07 -7.76
C THR A 137 -0.04 0.32 -6.45
N LEU A 138 -1.17 -0.35 -6.15
CA LEU A 138 -1.96 -0.10 -4.96
C LEU A 138 -2.36 -1.43 -4.29
N GLU A 139 -2.24 -1.53 -2.98
CA GLU A 139 -2.96 -2.55 -2.23
C GLU A 139 -4.35 -2.07 -1.86
N ILE A 140 -5.34 -2.94 -2.01
CA ILE A 140 -6.71 -2.71 -1.52
C ILE A 140 -7.08 -3.87 -0.61
N LYS A 141 -7.22 -3.58 0.67
CA LYS A 141 -7.72 -4.52 1.68
C LYS A 141 -9.26 -4.48 1.70
N SER A 142 -9.90 -5.64 1.84
CA SER A 142 -11.30 -5.74 2.26
C SER A 142 -11.43 -5.43 3.77
N GLY A 143 -12.47 -5.90 4.44
CA GLY A 143 -12.60 -5.78 5.90
C GLY A 143 -13.69 -4.81 6.37
N TYR A 144 -14.50 -4.30 5.45
CA TYR A 144 -15.73 -3.59 5.77
C TYR A 144 -17.00 -4.35 5.39
N GLY A 145 -16.87 -5.55 4.81
CA GLY A 145 -17.99 -6.44 4.57
C GLY A 145 -18.35 -7.28 5.79
N LEU A 146 -17.36 -7.96 6.36
CA LEU A 146 -17.43 -8.86 7.52
C LEU A 146 -18.47 -9.97 7.37
N THR A 147 -18.85 -10.30 6.13
CA THR A 147 -19.58 -11.49 5.70
C THR A 147 -18.94 -12.04 4.43
N LEU A 148 -19.12 -13.32 4.12
CA LEU A 148 -18.57 -13.89 2.88
C LEU A 148 -19.01 -13.09 1.63
N THR A 149 -20.29 -12.80 1.53
CA THR A 149 -20.87 -12.10 0.36
C THR A 149 -20.32 -10.70 0.21
N ASP A 150 -20.22 -9.94 1.30
CA ASP A 150 -19.81 -8.55 1.27
C ASP A 150 -18.28 -8.40 1.12
N GLU A 151 -17.50 -9.29 1.75
CA GLU A 151 -16.04 -9.36 1.53
C GLU A 151 -15.73 -9.71 0.06
N ALA A 152 -16.41 -10.72 -0.50
CA ALA A 152 -16.30 -11.06 -1.92
C ALA A 152 -16.63 -9.88 -2.83
N ARG A 153 -17.69 -9.11 -2.49
CA ARG A 153 -18.07 -7.90 -3.23
C ARG A 153 -16.97 -6.83 -3.19
N CYS A 154 -16.39 -6.55 -2.03
CA CYS A 154 -15.28 -5.61 -1.90
C CYS A 154 -14.06 -6.05 -2.72
N LEU A 155 -13.69 -7.32 -2.66
CA LEU A 155 -12.56 -7.87 -3.42
C LEU A 155 -12.82 -7.86 -4.94
N ARG A 156 -14.05 -8.15 -5.40
CA ARG A 156 -14.41 -7.99 -6.82
C ARG A 156 -14.30 -6.53 -7.28
N VAL A 157 -14.72 -5.59 -6.45
CA VAL A 157 -14.55 -4.16 -6.77
C VAL A 157 -13.07 -3.82 -6.94
N ALA A 158 -12.18 -4.33 -6.09
CA ALA A 158 -10.73 -4.14 -6.25
C ALA A 158 -10.23 -4.69 -7.61
N ARG A 159 -10.66 -5.87 -8.03
CA ARG A 159 -10.32 -6.45 -9.37
C ARG A 159 -10.86 -5.58 -10.51
N ARG A 160 -12.11 -5.14 -10.43
CA ARG A 160 -12.72 -4.27 -11.45
C ARG A 160 -12.05 -2.90 -11.55
N LEU A 161 -11.54 -2.35 -10.44
CA LEU A 161 -10.74 -1.12 -10.47
C LEU A 161 -9.45 -1.32 -11.26
N GLN A 162 -8.76 -2.45 -11.11
CA GLN A 162 -7.59 -2.78 -11.92
C GLN A 162 -7.92 -2.80 -13.42
N GLU A 163 -8.99 -3.50 -13.79
CA GLU A 163 -9.43 -3.59 -15.19
C GLU A 163 -9.80 -2.21 -15.78
N ARG A 164 -10.48 -1.38 -14.98
CA ARG A 164 -10.96 -0.05 -15.38
C ARG A 164 -9.84 0.98 -15.53
N THR A 165 -8.78 0.88 -14.74
CA THR A 165 -7.75 1.93 -14.64
C THR A 165 -6.40 1.54 -15.21
N GLY A 166 -6.14 0.25 -15.38
CA GLY A 166 -4.81 -0.26 -15.79
C GLY A 166 -3.77 -0.27 -14.66
N LEU A 167 -4.12 0.21 -13.45
CA LEU A 167 -3.24 0.12 -12.28
C LEU A 167 -2.98 -1.33 -11.88
N SER A 168 -1.83 -1.59 -11.28
CA SER A 168 -1.57 -2.87 -10.63
C SER A 168 -2.20 -2.87 -9.24
N ILE A 169 -3.22 -3.70 -9.00
CA ILE A 169 -3.90 -3.79 -7.71
C ILE A 169 -3.61 -5.15 -7.05
N ARG A 170 -3.21 -5.10 -5.78
CA ARG A 170 -3.11 -6.27 -4.90
C ARG A 170 -4.33 -6.29 -3.98
N ALA A 171 -5.16 -7.31 -4.13
CA ALA A 171 -6.37 -7.46 -3.33
C ALA A 171 -6.08 -8.34 -2.10
N THR A 172 -6.18 -7.74 -0.91
CA THR A 172 -5.88 -8.40 0.37
C THR A 172 -7.16 -8.67 1.14
N PHE A 173 -7.38 -9.94 1.52
CA PHE A 173 -8.51 -10.32 2.37
C PHE A 173 -8.21 -9.95 3.82
N LEU A 174 -9.00 -9.05 4.39
CA LEU A 174 -8.94 -8.61 5.78
C LEU A 174 -10.28 -8.87 6.50
N GLY A 175 -10.85 -10.05 6.39
CA GLY A 175 -12.05 -10.41 7.16
C GLY A 175 -11.82 -10.37 8.68
N ALA A 176 -10.60 -10.62 9.12
CA ALA A 176 -10.19 -10.47 10.52
C ALA A 176 -9.86 -9.01 10.89
N HIS A 177 -10.72 -8.05 10.53
CA HIS A 177 -10.57 -6.62 10.83
C HIS A 177 -11.30 -6.23 12.12
N SER A 178 -12.53 -6.70 12.27
CA SER A 178 -13.35 -6.47 13.46
C SER A 178 -14.36 -7.61 13.63
N LEU A 179 -14.82 -7.83 14.85
CA LEU A 179 -15.88 -8.80 15.09
C LEU A 179 -17.25 -8.19 14.73
N PRO A 180 -17.98 -8.78 13.77
CA PRO A 180 -19.30 -8.26 13.40
C PRO A 180 -20.35 -8.59 14.47
N PRO A 181 -21.43 -7.77 14.56
CA PRO A 181 -22.47 -7.95 15.59
C PRO A 181 -23.09 -9.36 15.60
N GLU A 182 -23.20 -10.02 14.45
CA GLU A 182 -23.77 -11.37 14.32
C GLU A 182 -22.97 -12.43 15.05
N PHE A 183 -21.69 -12.14 15.33
CA PHE A 183 -20.77 -13.00 16.09
C PHE A 183 -20.40 -12.43 17.45
N ALA A 184 -21.16 -11.46 17.98
CA ALA A 184 -20.87 -10.89 19.31
C ALA A 184 -20.73 -12.00 20.36
N GLY A 185 -19.59 -11.99 21.09
CA GLY A 185 -19.23 -13.00 22.08
C GLY A 185 -18.80 -14.36 21.51
N ARG A 186 -18.72 -14.52 20.19
CA ARG A 186 -18.36 -15.78 19.51
C ARG A 186 -17.22 -15.58 18.52
N ALA A 187 -16.12 -14.94 18.96
CA ALA A 187 -14.98 -14.60 18.11
C ALA A 187 -14.34 -15.85 17.46
N ASP A 188 -14.29 -16.98 18.18
CA ASP A 188 -13.72 -18.21 17.63
C ASP A 188 -14.58 -18.82 16.52
N ASP A 189 -15.91 -18.77 16.64
CA ASP A 189 -16.82 -19.19 15.56
C ASP A 189 -16.64 -18.31 14.31
N TYR A 190 -16.40 -17.00 14.53
CA TYR A 190 -16.12 -16.10 13.42
C TYR A 190 -14.79 -16.43 12.73
N VAL A 191 -13.74 -16.74 13.49
CA VAL A 191 -12.44 -17.15 12.95
C VAL A 191 -12.58 -18.45 12.14
N ASP A 192 -13.40 -19.42 12.58
CA ASP A 192 -13.70 -20.63 11.82
C ASP A 192 -14.40 -20.30 10.50
N ALA A 193 -15.38 -19.38 10.55
CA ALA A 193 -16.04 -18.90 9.34
C ALA A 193 -15.06 -18.21 8.39
N LEU A 194 -14.18 -17.33 8.88
CA LEU A 194 -13.13 -16.67 8.08
C LEU A 194 -12.23 -17.67 7.37
N CYS A 195 -11.79 -18.72 8.06
CA CYS A 195 -10.96 -19.77 7.47
C CYS A 195 -11.70 -20.55 6.36
N ALA A 196 -13.00 -20.72 6.47
CA ALA A 196 -13.83 -21.33 5.43
C ALA A 196 -14.01 -20.37 4.24
N TRP A 197 -14.35 -19.11 4.48
CA TRP A 197 -14.52 -18.07 3.45
C TRP A 197 -13.25 -17.84 2.65
N LEU A 198 -12.10 -17.86 3.30
CA LEU A 198 -10.81 -17.70 2.63
C LEU A 198 -10.59 -18.73 1.52
N ARG A 199 -10.96 -20.00 1.75
CA ARG A 199 -10.87 -21.06 0.72
C ARG A 199 -11.75 -20.75 -0.47
N GLU A 200 -12.97 -20.27 -0.22
CA GLU A 200 -13.92 -19.92 -1.28
C GLU A 200 -13.48 -18.70 -2.07
N LEU A 201 -13.04 -17.64 -1.40
CA LEU A 201 -12.54 -16.41 -2.02
C LEU A 201 -11.26 -16.67 -2.84
N HIS A 202 -10.37 -17.53 -2.33
CA HIS A 202 -9.16 -17.94 -3.05
C HIS A 202 -9.51 -18.75 -4.31
N ALA A 203 -10.45 -19.69 -4.22
CA ALA A 203 -10.90 -20.48 -5.37
C ALA A 203 -11.52 -19.61 -6.48
N GLN A 204 -12.08 -18.45 -6.13
CA GLN A 204 -12.59 -17.45 -7.07
C GLN A 204 -11.49 -16.52 -7.65
N GLY A 205 -10.23 -16.66 -7.24
CA GLY A 205 -9.12 -15.80 -7.68
C GLY A 205 -9.18 -14.36 -7.14
N LEU A 206 -9.90 -14.14 -6.05
CA LEU A 206 -10.14 -12.79 -5.51
C LEU A 206 -9.05 -12.32 -4.55
N VAL A 207 -8.21 -13.21 -4.01
CA VAL A 207 -7.28 -12.92 -2.91
C VAL A 207 -5.84 -13.10 -3.37
N ASP A 208 -5.01 -12.07 -3.16
CA ASP A 208 -3.56 -12.10 -3.40
C ASP A 208 -2.76 -12.25 -2.09
N ALA A 209 -3.32 -11.78 -0.97
CA ALA A 209 -2.72 -11.85 0.36
C ALA A 209 -3.81 -11.87 1.44
N VAL A 210 -3.44 -12.24 2.65
CA VAL A 210 -4.33 -12.25 3.82
C VAL A 210 -3.76 -11.35 4.90
N ASP A 211 -4.63 -10.59 5.56
CA ASP A 211 -4.27 -9.70 6.64
C ASP A 211 -5.19 -9.92 7.85
N ALA A 212 -4.76 -9.48 9.01
CA ALA A 212 -5.56 -9.52 10.24
C ALA A 212 -5.20 -8.33 11.13
N PHE A 213 -6.11 -7.93 12.00
CA PHE A 213 -5.88 -6.93 13.02
C PHE A 213 -5.63 -7.61 14.37
N CYS A 214 -4.36 -7.67 14.78
CA CYS A 214 -3.92 -8.29 16.03
C CYS A 214 -3.84 -7.24 17.13
N GLU A 215 -4.93 -7.08 17.87
CA GLU A 215 -5.04 -6.09 18.94
C GLU A 215 -6.00 -6.53 20.03
N SER A 216 -5.86 -5.92 21.22
CA SER A 216 -6.72 -6.20 22.38
C SER A 216 -8.21 -5.96 22.11
N ILE A 217 -8.53 -5.06 21.19
CA ILE A 217 -9.90 -4.72 20.79
C ILE A 217 -10.40 -5.51 19.57
N ALA A 218 -9.57 -6.36 18.98
CA ALA A 218 -9.88 -7.11 17.75
C ALA A 218 -9.60 -8.60 17.93
N PHE A 219 -8.52 -9.12 17.34
CA PHE A 219 -8.22 -10.55 17.38
C PHE A 219 -6.93 -10.83 18.15
N SER A 220 -6.97 -11.88 18.97
CA SER A 220 -5.80 -12.33 19.73
C SER A 220 -4.76 -13.00 18.82
N PRO A 221 -3.48 -13.09 19.23
CA PRO A 221 -2.45 -13.81 18.49
C PRO A 221 -2.83 -15.27 18.16
N ALA A 222 -3.55 -15.94 19.06
CA ALA A 222 -4.01 -17.31 18.86
C ALA A 222 -5.06 -17.41 17.72
N GLN A 223 -5.96 -16.45 17.62
CA GLN A 223 -6.95 -16.34 16.56
C GLN A 223 -6.32 -15.99 15.22
N VAL A 224 -5.41 -15.03 15.20
CA VAL A 224 -4.63 -14.65 14.01
C VAL A 224 -3.83 -15.85 13.48
N ARG A 225 -3.21 -16.64 14.37
CA ARG A 225 -2.48 -17.86 14.00
C ARG A 225 -3.36 -18.84 13.22
N ARG A 226 -4.63 -18.99 13.57
CA ARG A 226 -5.57 -19.86 12.86
C ARG A 226 -5.83 -19.36 11.44
N VAL A 227 -6.08 -18.05 11.28
CA VAL A 227 -6.28 -17.40 9.97
C VAL A 227 -5.03 -17.54 9.10
N PHE A 228 -3.84 -17.26 9.64
CA PHE A 228 -2.58 -17.38 8.91
C PHE A 228 -2.22 -18.82 8.54
N THR A 229 -2.57 -19.78 9.40
CA THR A 229 -2.42 -21.21 9.08
C THR A 229 -3.29 -21.59 7.88
N ALA A 230 -4.53 -21.12 7.83
CA ALA A 230 -5.42 -21.34 6.67
C ALA A 230 -4.88 -20.67 5.40
N ALA A 231 -4.35 -19.44 5.51
CA ALA A 231 -3.70 -18.75 4.39
C ALA A 231 -2.49 -19.53 3.85
N ARG A 232 -1.62 -20.01 4.73
CA ARG A 232 -0.43 -20.81 4.36
C ARG A 232 -0.79 -22.12 3.66
N GLN A 233 -1.86 -22.79 4.08
CA GLN A 233 -2.37 -24.01 3.42
C GLN A 233 -2.82 -23.76 1.98
N LEU A 234 -3.18 -22.52 1.64
CA LEU A 234 -3.57 -22.08 0.30
C LEU A 234 -2.40 -21.46 -0.49
N GLY A 235 -1.20 -21.40 0.09
CA GLY A 235 -0.05 -20.73 -0.53
C GLY A 235 -0.14 -19.21 -0.58
N LEU A 236 -1.06 -18.62 0.19
CA LEU A 236 -1.23 -17.18 0.25
C LEU A 236 -0.25 -16.54 1.23
N PRO A 237 0.43 -15.44 0.85
CA PRO A 237 1.22 -14.64 1.77
C PRO A 237 0.35 -13.92 2.78
N VAL A 238 0.94 -13.57 3.92
CA VAL A 238 0.25 -12.87 5.00
C VAL A 238 0.90 -11.53 5.32
N LYS A 239 0.10 -10.63 5.89
CA LYS A 239 0.46 -9.31 6.43
C LYS A 239 -0.24 -9.15 7.78
N LEU A 240 0.12 -8.16 8.59
CA LEU A 240 -0.50 -7.96 9.88
C LEU A 240 -0.57 -6.49 10.27
N HIS A 241 -1.76 -6.00 10.64
CA HIS A 241 -1.88 -4.83 11.49
C HIS A 241 -1.46 -5.25 12.90
N ALA A 242 -0.37 -4.68 13.41
CA ALA A 242 0.26 -5.13 14.64
C ALA A 242 0.79 -3.96 15.48
N GLU A 243 0.72 -4.13 16.79
CA GLU A 243 1.33 -3.21 17.76
C GLU A 243 0.93 -1.74 17.52
N GLN A 244 -0.31 -1.50 17.09
CA GLN A 244 -0.85 -0.15 16.87
C GLN A 244 -1.24 0.50 18.22
N LEU A 245 -1.98 -0.22 19.04
CA LEU A 245 -2.55 0.28 20.30
C LEU A 245 -1.88 -0.36 21.52
N SER A 246 -1.29 -1.54 21.36
CA SER A 246 -0.65 -2.32 22.40
C SER A 246 0.36 -3.31 21.82
N ASP A 247 1.32 -3.77 22.61
CA ASP A 247 2.22 -4.87 22.23
C ASP A 247 1.53 -6.20 22.53
N GLN A 248 1.04 -6.87 21.49
CA GLN A 248 0.40 -8.18 21.57
C GLN A 248 1.34 -9.32 21.13
N GLY A 249 2.60 -9.02 20.77
CA GLY A 249 3.51 -9.97 20.16
C GLY A 249 3.12 -10.38 18.74
N GLY A 250 2.28 -9.59 18.08
CA GLY A 250 1.78 -9.83 16.72
C GLY A 250 2.89 -9.83 15.69
N ALA A 251 3.87 -8.92 15.79
CA ALA A 251 5.00 -8.88 14.87
C ALA A 251 5.88 -10.14 14.96
N ALA A 252 6.09 -10.67 16.17
CA ALA A 252 6.79 -11.95 16.36
C ALA A 252 6.01 -13.11 15.75
N LEU A 253 4.68 -13.15 15.97
CA LEU A 253 3.79 -14.12 15.34
C LEU A 253 3.86 -14.02 13.80
N ALA A 254 3.75 -12.83 13.24
CA ALA A 254 3.81 -12.62 11.79
C ALA A 254 5.14 -13.11 11.19
N ALA A 255 6.26 -12.89 11.90
CA ALA A 255 7.57 -13.38 11.51
C ALA A 255 7.65 -14.91 11.43
N GLU A 256 6.99 -15.65 12.32
CA GLU A 256 6.89 -17.12 12.24
C GLU A 256 6.22 -17.59 10.93
N PHE A 257 5.33 -16.77 10.39
CA PHE A 257 4.67 -17.02 9.10
C PHE A 257 5.42 -16.40 7.91
N SER A 258 6.62 -15.84 8.09
CA SER A 258 7.35 -15.10 7.06
C SER A 258 6.45 -14.05 6.39
N ALA A 259 5.73 -13.30 7.20
CA ALA A 259 4.80 -12.27 6.72
C ALA A 259 5.53 -11.24 5.85
N LEU A 260 4.86 -10.77 4.80
CA LEU A 260 5.39 -9.72 3.92
C LEU A 260 5.64 -8.42 4.69
N SER A 261 4.71 -8.05 5.56
CA SER A 261 4.83 -6.85 6.41
C SER A 261 4.11 -6.97 7.74
N CYS A 262 4.52 -6.11 8.68
CA CYS A 262 3.75 -5.70 9.84
C CYS A 262 3.55 -4.19 9.75
N ASP A 263 2.32 -3.76 9.96
CA ASP A 263 1.86 -2.43 9.63
C ASP A 263 1.42 -1.69 10.92
N HIS A 264 1.61 -0.37 11.05
CA HIS A 264 1.50 0.52 12.22
C HIS A 264 2.74 0.54 13.10
N LEU A 265 2.84 -0.32 14.12
CA LEU A 265 4.05 -0.59 14.92
C LEU A 265 4.39 0.46 16.00
N GLU A 266 3.46 1.32 16.43
CA GLU A 266 3.67 2.33 17.46
C GLU A 266 4.10 1.72 18.79
N HIS A 267 3.65 0.49 19.09
CA HIS A 267 3.95 -0.26 20.33
C HIS A 267 4.94 -1.40 20.12
N LEU A 268 5.64 -1.46 19.00
CA LEU A 268 6.57 -2.55 18.68
C LEU A 268 7.75 -2.59 19.66
N GLY A 269 7.95 -3.74 20.30
CA GLY A 269 9.05 -4.02 21.21
C GLY A 269 10.27 -4.64 20.49
N GLU A 270 11.39 -4.74 21.25
CA GLU A 270 12.67 -5.27 20.72
C GLU A 270 12.56 -6.70 20.17
N ALA A 271 11.80 -7.57 20.84
CA ALA A 271 11.57 -8.95 20.38
C ALA A 271 10.90 -9.00 19.00
N GLY A 272 9.90 -8.13 18.77
CA GLY A 272 9.24 -7.99 17.48
C GLY A 272 10.20 -7.50 16.39
N ILE A 273 11.03 -6.48 16.69
CA ILE A 273 12.06 -5.98 15.77
C ILE A 273 13.03 -7.09 15.37
N ALA A 274 13.54 -7.85 16.35
CA ALA A 274 14.47 -8.95 16.09
C ALA A 274 13.83 -10.05 15.22
N ALA A 275 12.56 -10.40 15.50
CA ALA A 275 11.81 -11.39 14.72
C ALA A 275 11.59 -10.91 13.27
N MET A 276 11.13 -9.67 13.08
CA MET A 276 10.94 -9.06 11.75
C MET A 276 12.25 -9.05 10.96
N ARG A 277 13.37 -8.66 11.59
CA ARG A 277 14.69 -8.67 10.96
C ARG A 277 15.07 -10.07 10.47
N ALA A 278 14.90 -11.09 11.34
CA ALA A 278 15.24 -12.47 11.01
C ALA A 278 14.40 -13.03 9.86
N ALA A 279 13.12 -12.70 9.81
CA ALA A 279 12.19 -13.14 8.78
C ALA A 279 12.26 -12.32 7.48
N GLY A 280 12.88 -11.14 7.50
CA GLY A 280 12.89 -10.20 6.37
C GLY A 280 11.54 -9.48 6.17
N THR A 281 10.68 -9.47 7.20
CA THR A 281 9.39 -8.80 7.22
C THR A 281 9.58 -7.27 7.15
N VAL A 282 8.79 -6.60 6.32
CA VAL A 282 8.84 -5.14 6.14
C VAL A 282 8.04 -4.44 7.23
N ALA A 283 8.57 -3.36 7.81
CA ALA A 283 7.84 -2.45 8.68
C ALA A 283 7.11 -1.41 7.82
N VAL A 284 5.78 -1.40 7.80
CA VAL A 284 4.97 -0.41 7.08
C VAL A 284 4.49 0.64 8.07
N LEU A 285 4.99 1.86 7.93
CA LEU A 285 4.65 2.99 8.78
C LEU A 285 3.52 3.83 8.15
N LEU A 286 2.59 4.27 8.98
CA LEU A 286 1.33 4.88 8.58
C LEU A 286 1.15 6.28 9.19
N PRO A 287 1.93 7.26 8.75
CA PRO A 287 1.96 8.59 9.38
C PRO A 287 0.62 9.35 9.26
N GLY A 288 -0.24 8.99 8.29
CA GLY A 288 -1.59 9.55 8.16
C GLY A 288 -2.49 9.18 9.34
N ALA A 289 -2.48 7.91 9.75
CA ALA A 289 -3.22 7.42 10.91
C ALA A 289 -2.69 8.06 12.20
N TYR A 290 -1.38 8.05 12.40
CA TYR A 290 -0.72 8.72 13.53
C TYR A 290 -1.16 10.19 13.68
N TYR A 291 -1.12 10.95 12.59
CA TYR A 291 -1.54 12.35 12.56
C TYR A 291 -3.03 12.53 12.87
N PHE A 292 -3.90 11.80 12.20
CA PHE A 292 -5.34 11.97 12.28
C PHE A 292 -5.92 11.55 13.63
N LEU A 293 -5.33 10.51 14.23
CA LEU A 293 -5.66 10.06 15.61
C LEU A 293 -5.00 10.90 16.69
N ARG A 294 -4.07 11.81 16.34
CA ARG A 294 -3.28 12.61 17.28
C ARG A 294 -2.48 11.71 18.23
N GLU A 295 -1.95 10.62 17.68
CA GLU A 295 -1.10 9.71 18.45
C GLU A 295 0.12 10.43 19.02
N THR A 296 0.62 9.94 20.14
CA THR A 296 1.78 10.53 20.84
C THR A 296 2.96 9.57 20.86
N ARG A 297 2.72 8.28 20.70
CA ARG A 297 3.75 7.25 20.69
C ARG A 297 4.21 7.01 19.25
N LEU A 298 5.48 7.30 18.99
CA LEU A 298 6.09 7.07 17.66
C LEU A 298 6.46 5.60 17.46
N PRO A 299 6.33 5.06 16.25
CA PRO A 299 6.97 3.79 15.90
C PRO A 299 8.49 3.87 16.14
N PRO A 300 9.15 2.76 16.54
CA PRO A 300 10.57 2.76 16.92
C PRO A 300 11.52 2.82 15.72
N VAL A 301 11.42 3.88 14.90
CA VAL A 301 12.14 4.05 13.63
C VAL A 301 13.65 3.92 13.79
N ALA A 302 14.23 4.50 14.86
CA ALA A 302 15.67 4.41 15.11
C ALA A 302 16.12 2.97 15.34
N ALA A 303 15.34 2.18 16.09
CA ALA A 303 15.63 0.79 16.35
C ALA A 303 15.43 -0.09 15.11
N LEU A 304 14.36 0.14 14.33
CA LEU A 304 14.14 -0.54 13.05
C LEU A 304 15.30 -0.29 12.08
N ARG A 305 15.75 0.97 11.97
CA ARG A 305 16.90 1.36 11.14
C ARG A 305 18.19 0.68 11.61
N ALA A 306 18.49 0.71 12.91
CA ALA A 306 19.67 0.08 13.49
C ALA A 306 19.68 -1.44 13.29
N ALA A 307 18.52 -2.09 13.39
CA ALA A 307 18.35 -3.52 13.12
C ALA A 307 18.41 -3.85 11.61
N GLY A 308 18.32 -2.89 10.70
CA GLY A 308 18.28 -3.10 9.26
C GLY A 308 16.95 -3.72 8.79
N VAL A 309 15.85 -3.49 9.52
CA VAL A 309 14.50 -3.86 9.08
C VAL A 309 14.10 -2.90 7.95
N PRO A 310 13.65 -3.39 6.78
CA PRO A 310 13.19 -2.52 5.71
C PRO A 310 11.94 -1.75 6.14
N ILE A 311 11.94 -0.43 5.91
CA ILE A 311 10.83 0.45 6.26
C ILE A 311 10.10 0.87 4.99
N ALA A 312 8.80 0.59 4.90
CA ALA A 312 7.88 1.13 3.91
C ALA A 312 7.00 2.21 4.53
N VAL A 313 6.39 3.02 3.66
CA VAL A 313 5.47 4.10 4.04
C VAL A 313 4.21 3.96 3.20
N SER A 314 3.04 4.16 3.80
CA SER A 314 1.77 4.01 3.10
C SER A 314 0.70 4.93 3.69
N THR A 315 -0.39 5.17 2.93
CA THR A 315 -1.43 6.13 3.33
C THR A 315 -2.33 5.60 4.44
N ASP A 316 -2.51 4.29 4.55
CA ASP A 316 -3.58 3.67 5.34
C ASP A 316 -4.96 4.26 5.00
N HIS A 317 -5.19 4.62 3.73
CA HIS A 317 -6.44 5.29 3.38
C HIS A 317 -7.66 4.49 3.82
N ASN A 318 -8.40 5.05 4.75
CA ASN A 318 -9.63 4.50 5.30
C ASN A 318 -10.54 5.61 5.82
N PRO A 319 -11.86 5.36 6.00
CA PRO A 319 -12.81 6.42 6.38
C PRO A 319 -12.68 6.86 7.83
N GLY A 320 -12.03 6.08 8.70
CA GLY A 320 -12.07 6.26 10.16
C GLY A 320 -10.87 6.93 10.76
N THR A 321 -9.70 6.41 10.44
CA THR A 321 -8.44 6.76 11.10
C THR A 321 -7.43 7.42 10.19
N SER A 322 -7.61 7.32 8.85
CA SER A 322 -6.72 7.95 7.88
C SER A 322 -7.47 8.28 6.58
N PRO A 323 -8.33 9.31 6.55
CA PRO A 323 -9.06 9.70 5.34
C PRO A 323 -8.17 10.42 4.31
N GLY A 324 -6.86 10.43 4.51
CA GLY A 324 -5.87 11.00 3.60
C GLY A 324 -5.79 10.22 2.29
N SER A 325 -5.75 10.92 1.16
CA SER A 325 -5.71 10.33 -0.18
C SER A 325 -4.51 10.83 -1.02
N SER A 326 -3.41 11.15 -0.35
CA SER A 326 -2.18 11.65 -0.96
C SER A 326 -0.96 10.89 -0.44
N LEU A 327 -0.34 10.09 -1.31
CA LEU A 327 0.89 9.39 -0.96
C LEU A 327 2.09 10.37 -0.88
N LEU A 328 2.10 11.44 -1.70
CA LEU A 328 3.14 12.48 -1.62
C LEU A 328 3.09 13.23 -0.29
N LEU A 329 1.90 13.59 0.21
CA LEU A 329 1.77 14.14 1.56
C LEU A 329 2.23 13.14 2.63
N THR A 330 1.91 11.86 2.46
CA THR A 330 2.31 10.80 3.39
C THR A 330 3.84 10.65 3.45
N ILE A 331 4.55 10.77 2.32
CA ILE A 331 6.03 10.84 2.26
C ILE A 331 6.55 12.03 3.10
N ASN A 332 5.97 13.22 2.94
CA ASN A 332 6.35 14.40 3.72
C ASN A 332 6.09 14.18 5.22
N MET A 333 4.92 13.63 5.59
CA MET A 333 4.58 13.32 6.98
C MET A 333 5.55 12.29 7.59
N ALA A 334 5.99 11.26 6.84
CA ALA A 334 6.99 10.30 7.29
C ALA A 334 8.33 10.97 7.61
N CYS A 335 8.75 11.96 6.80
CA CYS A 335 9.95 12.74 7.06
C CYS A 335 9.78 13.65 8.28
N THR A 336 8.67 14.38 8.37
CA THR A 336 8.46 15.40 9.41
C THR A 336 8.12 14.81 10.76
N LEU A 337 7.25 13.79 10.82
CA LEU A 337 6.77 13.17 12.06
C LEU A 337 7.70 12.03 12.53
N PHE A 338 8.10 11.15 11.60
CA PHE A 338 8.85 9.94 11.93
C PHE A 338 10.36 10.05 11.72
N ARG A 339 10.84 11.22 11.22
CA ARG A 339 12.26 11.48 10.99
C ARG A 339 12.93 10.51 10.00
N LEU A 340 12.19 10.07 8.99
CA LEU A 340 12.78 9.42 7.83
C LEU A 340 13.53 10.45 6.99
N THR A 341 14.66 10.06 6.41
CA THR A 341 15.29 10.87 5.37
C THR A 341 14.45 10.83 4.10
N PRO A 342 14.54 11.83 3.20
CA PRO A 342 13.86 11.80 1.91
C PRO A 342 14.14 10.52 1.11
N LEU A 343 15.36 10.01 1.14
CA LEU A 343 15.73 8.77 0.47
C LEU A 343 15.02 7.56 1.08
N GLU A 344 14.99 7.45 2.42
CA GLU A 344 14.28 6.37 3.10
C GLU A 344 12.78 6.40 2.78
N ALA A 345 12.16 7.59 2.81
CA ALA A 345 10.74 7.75 2.54
C ALA A 345 10.38 7.42 1.08
N VAL A 346 11.17 7.86 0.09
CA VAL A 346 10.96 7.51 -1.32
C VAL A 346 11.22 6.02 -1.56
N ARG A 347 12.26 5.43 -0.97
CA ARG A 347 12.44 3.97 -0.99
C ARG A 347 11.30 3.24 -0.27
N GLY A 348 10.71 3.88 0.74
CA GLY A 348 9.55 3.40 1.49
C GLY A 348 8.30 3.24 0.64
N VAL A 349 8.10 4.08 -0.36
CA VAL A 349 6.96 4.03 -1.30
C VAL A 349 7.32 3.44 -2.67
N THR A 350 8.48 2.80 -2.80
CA THR A 350 8.94 2.15 -4.03
C THR A 350 9.53 0.77 -3.71
N VAL A 351 10.82 0.68 -3.44
CA VAL A 351 11.57 -0.57 -3.19
C VAL A 351 10.97 -1.38 -2.04
N ASN A 352 10.77 -0.73 -0.88
CA ASN A 352 10.30 -1.43 0.31
C ASN A 352 8.80 -1.70 0.26
N ALA A 353 8.00 -0.82 -0.36
CA ALA A 353 6.59 -1.05 -0.61
C ALA A 353 6.38 -2.24 -1.58
N ALA A 354 7.22 -2.37 -2.62
CA ALA A 354 7.19 -3.55 -3.50
C ALA A 354 7.46 -4.84 -2.72
N ARG A 355 8.45 -4.83 -1.80
CA ARG A 355 8.73 -5.97 -0.90
C ARG A 355 7.55 -6.27 0.02
N ALA A 356 6.91 -5.24 0.61
CA ALA A 356 5.74 -5.38 1.48
C ALA A 356 4.51 -5.96 0.76
N LEU A 357 4.52 -5.97 -0.59
CA LEU A 357 3.50 -6.60 -1.43
C LEU A 357 3.95 -7.91 -2.09
N GLY A 358 5.19 -8.36 -1.84
CA GLY A 358 5.75 -9.54 -2.49
C GLY A 358 5.93 -9.39 -4.00
N LEU A 359 6.27 -8.18 -4.48
CA LEU A 359 6.42 -7.84 -5.89
C LEU A 359 7.90 -7.57 -6.23
N PRO A 360 8.69 -8.60 -6.59
CA PRO A 360 10.12 -8.45 -6.83
C PRO A 360 10.45 -7.81 -8.19
N ASP A 361 9.46 -7.61 -9.04
CA ASP A 361 9.61 -7.16 -10.42
C ASP A 361 9.51 -5.64 -10.61
N ARG A 362 9.45 -4.84 -9.52
CA ARG A 362 9.24 -3.38 -9.56
C ARG A 362 9.84 -2.64 -8.36
N GLY A 363 9.64 -1.32 -8.29
CA GLY A 363 10.12 -0.46 -7.21
C GLY A 363 11.53 0.11 -7.46
N GLN A 364 12.22 -0.33 -8.52
CA GLN A 364 13.50 0.17 -9.01
C GLN A 364 13.47 0.28 -10.54
N LEU A 365 14.40 1.06 -11.11
CA LEU A 365 14.66 1.02 -12.53
C LEU A 365 15.88 0.12 -12.78
N ALA A 366 15.64 -1.06 -13.39
CA ALA A 366 16.69 -1.96 -13.81
C ALA A 366 16.22 -2.81 -15.01
N PRO A 367 17.13 -3.23 -15.91
CA PRO A 367 16.77 -4.14 -17.01
C PRO A 367 16.09 -5.40 -16.48
N GLY A 368 15.05 -5.83 -17.18
CA GLY A 368 14.23 -7.00 -16.82
C GLY A 368 13.06 -6.69 -15.86
N LEU A 369 13.10 -5.60 -15.11
CA LEU A 369 11.99 -5.19 -14.26
C LEU A 369 10.83 -4.59 -15.08
N ARG A 370 9.67 -4.57 -14.49
CA ARG A 370 8.45 -4.02 -15.05
C ARG A 370 8.63 -2.52 -15.33
N ALA A 371 8.18 -2.06 -16.46
CA ALA A 371 8.23 -0.65 -16.86
C ALA A 371 7.06 0.12 -16.21
N ASP A 372 7.08 0.19 -14.86
CA ASP A 372 6.22 1.02 -14.04
C ASP A 372 7.00 2.30 -13.71
N LEU A 373 6.67 3.41 -14.39
CA LEU A 373 7.47 4.63 -14.40
C LEU A 373 6.60 5.85 -14.07
N ALA A 374 7.19 6.82 -13.39
CA ALA A 374 6.58 8.13 -13.17
C ALA A 374 7.54 9.24 -13.63
N VAL A 375 7.03 10.19 -14.40
CA VAL A 375 7.76 11.37 -14.88
C VAL A 375 7.31 12.60 -14.08
N TRP A 376 8.28 13.36 -13.58
CA TRP A 376 8.03 14.45 -12.65
C TRP A 376 8.59 15.78 -13.16
N GLN A 377 7.89 16.86 -12.90
CA GLN A 377 8.35 18.23 -13.07
C GLN A 377 9.14 18.66 -11.82
N LEU A 378 10.26 17.99 -11.58
CA LEU A 378 11.15 18.18 -10.42
C LEU A 378 12.59 18.01 -10.86
N ASP A 379 13.51 18.70 -10.19
CA ASP A 379 14.95 18.64 -10.48
C ASP A 379 15.63 17.47 -9.77
N HIS A 380 15.11 17.08 -8.57
CA HIS A 380 15.74 16.04 -7.77
C HIS A 380 14.69 15.22 -7.00
N PRO A 381 14.83 13.87 -6.87
CA PRO A 381 13.82 13.02 -6.21
C PRO A 381 13.58 13.35 -4.72
N ARG A 382 14.49 14.06 -4.03
CA ARG A 382 14.25 14.55 -2.65
C ARG A 382 13.06 15.50 -2.56
N GLU A 383 12.70 16.15 -3.66
CA GLU A 383 11.60 17.09 -3.71
C GLU A 383 10.23 16.41 -3.58
N LEU A 384 10.13 15.11 -3.88
CA LEU A 384 8.93 14.30 -3.60
C LEU A 384 8.57 14.29 -2.11
N ALA A 385 9.56 14.43 -1.22
CA ALA A 385 9.35 14.50 0.22
C ALA A 385 9.22 15.95 0.74
N TYR A 386 9.65 16.93 -0.03
CA TYR A 386 9.70 18.33 0.41
C TYR A 386 8.39 19.08 0.16
N TRP A 387 7.87 19.01 -1.06
CA TRP A 387 6.63 19.69 -1.43
C TRP A 387 5.41 18.94 -0.89
N PHE A 388 4.50 19.67 -0.27
CA PHE A 388 3.20 19.12 0.13
C PHE A 388 2.05 19.93 -0.49
N GLY A 389 1.00 19.21 -0.95
CA GLY A 389 -0.09 19.84 -1.72
C GLY A 389 0.23 20.12 -3.20
N HIS A 390 1.45 19.80 -3.65
CA HIS A 390 1.87 19.87 -5.05
C HIS A 390 1.74 18.51 -5.74
N ARG A 391 1.35 18.49 -7.01
CA ARG A 391 1.20 17.26 -7.83
C ARG A 391 2.08 17.37 -9.07
N PRO A 392 3.37 17.12 -8.94
CA PRO A 392 4.35 17.32 -10.01
C PRO A 392 4.41 16.17 -11.02
N CYS A 393 3.61 15.10 -10.85
CA CYS A 393 3.59 13.98 -11.78
C CYS A 393 2.95 14.42 -13.11
N SER A 394 3.71 14.31 -14.19
CA SER A 394 3.28 14.69 -15.53
C SER A 394 2.86 13.48 -16.37
N ARG A 395 3.42 12.29 -16.07
CA ARG A 395 3.09 11.03 -16.75
C ARG A 395 3.21 9.87 -15.80
N LEU A 396 2.26 8.95 -15.87
CA LEU A 396 2.31 7.65 -15.19
C LEU A 396 2.25 6.53 -16.22
N ILE A 397 3.24 5.66 -16.20
CA ILE A 397 3.36 4.51 -17.07
C ILE A 397 3.28 3.24 -16.21
N VAL A 398 2.42 2.29 -16.55
CA VAL A 398 2.26 1.01 -15.86
C VAL A 398 2.41 -0.12 -16.89
N ALA A 399 3.35 -1.03 -16.65
CA ALA A 399 3.72 -2.09 -17.60
C ALA A 399 3.97 -1.56 -19.03
N GLY A 400 4.63 -0.39 -19.15
CA GLY A 400 4.93 0.22 -20.44
C GLY A 400 3.74 0.91 -21.12
N GLN A 401 2.57 1.00 -20.47
CA GLN A 401 1.40 1.72 -20.97
C GLN A 401 1.21 3.01 -20.19
N GLU A 402 1.12 4.13 -20.88
CA GLU A 402 0.79 5.42 -20.25
C GLU A 402 -0.68 5.42 -19.83
N LEU A 403 -0.92 5.73 -18.56
CA LEU A 403 -2.27 5.91 -18.01
C LEU A 403 -2.67 7.38 -18.10
N SER A 404 -3.91 7.63 -18.52
CA SER A 404 -4.49 8.97 -18.72
C SER A 404 -5.43 9.34 -17.58
#